data_31a1163828b065d854127524accc232d
#
_entry.id   31a1163828b065d854127524accc232d
#
_cell.length_a   1.000
_cell.length_b   1.000
_cell.length_c   1.000
_cell.angle_alpha   90.00
_cell.angle_beta   90.00
_cell.angle_gamma   90.00
#
_symmetry.space_group_name_H-M   'P 1'
#
loop_
_entity.id
_entity.type
_entity.pdbx_description
1 polymer ?
#
loop_
_entity_poly.entity_id
_entity_poly.type
_entity_poly.pdbx_seq_one_letter_code
_entity_poly.pdbx_strand_id
1 'polypeptide(L)'
;IGSHGSPWTPATAREEAQRLFLLIAQGIDPVEVEKQRRREAVDLAFSNYAERFERSCVGRGWKVLVARSFRIHVKPVLGSKPLPKITRSDVVAVFDRMPDCQVANRRNVFAVLRRMFRWAVSRGDIDRSPMEGMETPPAVKARDRWLSDQELARIWEHAPKTHHCFGPIVRLLIVTGQRREEVSSLSWEELEQFERMWTLPGDRAKNGEPNRIPLNELAVAVLDAVAGKSTWPRRGKVF
;
A
#
# COMPACT_ATOMS: atom_id res chain seq x y z
N ILE A 1 40.18 -4.33 17.82
CA ILE A 1 40.97 -4.86 16.71
C ILE A 1 40.91 -6.38 16.88
N GLY A 2 40.80 -7.14 15.82
CA GLY A 2 40.55 -8.59 15.84
C GLY A 2 41.79 -9.45 15.61
N SER A 3 41.58 -10.76 15.41
CA SER A 3 42.62 -11.73 15.12
C SER A 3 43.27 -11.47 13.75
N HIS A 4 44.54 -11.87 13.58
CA HIS A 4 45.27 -11.80 12.33
C HIS A 4 44.53 -12.62 11.23
N GLY A 5 44.45 -12.07 10.04
CA GLY A 5 43.76 -12.65 8.90
C GLY A 5 42.76 -11.66 8.26
N SER A 6 41.70 -12.11 7.68
CA SER A 6 40.69 -11.22 7.13
C SER A 6 39.76 -10.71 8.25
N PRO A 7 39.52 -9.38 8.38
CA PRO A 7 40.03 -8.28 7.53
C PRO A 7 41.37 -7.65 8.03
N TRP A 8 41.99 -8.15 9.10
CA TRP A 8 43.07 -7.49 9.78
C TRP A 8 44.45 -7.94 9.28
N THR A 9 45.16 -7.04 8.66
CA THR A 9 46.61 -7.12 8.42
C THR A 9 47.36 -6.26 9.44
N PRO A 10 48.70 -6.44 9.61
CA PRO A 10 49.47 -5.56 10.52
C PRO A 10 49.36 -4.06 10.16
N ALA A 11 49.24 -3.73 8.90
CA ALA A 11 49.07 -2.35 8.43
C ALA A 11 47.69 -1.80 8.81
N THR A 12 46.60 -2.49 8.44
CA THR A 12 45.25 -2.05 8.76
C THR A 12 44.94 -2.03 10.26
N ALA A 13 45.58 -2.93 11.04
CA ALA A 13 45.46 -2.90 12.48
C ALA A 13 46.16 -1.66 13.10
N ARG A 14 47.30 -1.21 12.56
CA ARG A 14 47.97 0.02 13.02
C ARG A 14 47.13 1.27 12.68
N GLU A 15 46.59 1.35 11.49
CA GLU A 15 45.72 2.45 11.09
C GLU A 15 44.49 2.56 12.01
N GLU A 16 43.86 1.44 12.30
CA GLU A 16 42.70 1.41 13.21
C GLU A 16 43.11 1.78 14.66
N ALA A 17 44.25 1.29 15.13
CA ALA A 17 44.76 1.70 16.44
C ALA A 17 45.01 3.21 16.52
N GLN A 18 45.62 3.81 15.49
CA GLN A 18 45.81 5.26 15.43
C GLN A 18 44.47 6.02 15.46
N ARG A 19 43.48 5.56 14.69
CA ARG A 19 42.15 6.15 14.71
C ARG A 19 41.50 6.10 16.10
N LEU A 20 41.61 4.98 16.80
CA LEU A 20 41.06 4.83 18.15
C LEU A 20 41.80 5.73 19.16
N PHE A 21 43.14 5.84 19.07
CA PHE A 21 43.93 6.74 19.92
C PHE A 21 43.59 8.21 19.71
N LEU A 22 43.30 8.62 18.46
CA LEU A 22 42.85 9.98 18.18
C LEU A 22 41.50 10.28 18.85
N LEU A 23 40.55 9.35 18.83
CA LEU A 23 39.25 9.52 19.53
C LEU A 23 39.46 9.68 21.04
N ILE A 24 40.31 8.82 21.63
CA ILE A 24 40.63 8.87 23.06
C ILE A 24 41.30 10.20 23.42
N ALA A 25 42.24 10.68 22.59
CA ALA A 25 42.89 11.98 22.78
C ALA A 25 41.92 13.17 22.72
N GLN A 26 40.80 13.04 22.01
CA GLN A 26 39.71 14.01 21.95
C GLN A 26 38.70 13.85 23.09
N GLY A 27 38.93 12.92 24.04
CA GLY A 27 38.01 12.65 25.14
C GLY A 27 36.78 11.85 24.75
N ILE A 28 36.78 11.23 23.58
CA ILE A 28 35.64 10.46 23.03
C ILE A 28 35.90 8.97 23.29
N ASP A 29 34.95 8.28 23.94
CA ASP A 29 35.01 6.83 24.12
C ASP A 29 34.72 6.10 22.82
N PRO A 30 35.70 5.36 22.22
CA PRO A 30 35.49 4.62 21.00
C PRO A 30 34.42 3.54 21.10
N VAL A 31 34.18 2.98 22.28
CA VAL A 31 33.18 1.93 22.52
C VAL A 31 31.77 2.54 22.44
N GLU A 32 31.58 3.73 23.01
CA GLU A 32 30.31 4.43 22.94
C GLU A 32 30.00 4.93 21.51
N VAL A 33 31.03 5.38 20.78
CA VAL A 33 30.87 5.75 19.35
C VAL A 33 30.40 4.55 18.51
N GLU A 34 31.03 3.37 18.73
CA GLU A 34 30.63 2.18 17.98
C GLU A 34 29.24 1.67 18.40
N LYS A 35 28.87 1.74 19.69
CA LYS A 35 27.52 1.43 20.16
C LYS A 35 26.48 2.37 19.54
N GLN A 36 26.79 3.66 19.54
CA GLN A 36 25.91 4.66 18.94
C GLN A 36 25.71 4.42 17.44
N ARG A 37 26.81 4.18 16.72
CA ARG A 37 26.79 3.83 15.29
C ARG A 37 25.99 2.57 15.01
N ARG A 38 26.08 1.54 15.86
CA ARG A 38 25.26 0.31 15.74
C ARG A 38 23.79 0.58 16.02
N ARG A 39 23.44 1.39 17.02
CA ARG A 39 22.08 1.80 17.29
C ARG A 39 21.49 2.57 16.12
N GLU A 40 22.21 3.57 15.62
CA GLU A 40 21.80 4.34 14.44
C GLU A 40 21.64 3.46 13.19
N ALA A 41 22.54 2.51 12.98
CA ALA A 41 22.44 1.57 11.87
C ALA A 41 21.22 0.65 11.99
N VAL A 42 20.82 0.24 13.19
CA VAL A 42 19.61 -0.54 13.43
C VAL A 42 18.37 0.30 13.28
N ASP A 43 18.36 1.51 13.85
CA ASP A 43 17.22 2.43 13.76
C ASP A 43 16.96 2.91 12.33
N LEU A 44 18.02 3.05 11.53
CA LEU A 44 17.97 3.43 10.13
C LEU A 44 17.93 2.22 9.19
N ALA A 45 17.88 0.97 9.68
CA ALA A 45 17.64 -0.18 8.82
C ALA A 45 16.34 0.02 8.03
N PHE A 46 16.36 -0.27 6.72
CA PHE A 46 15.20 -0.01 5.86
C PHE A 46 13.90 -0.59 6.42
N SER A 47 13.92 -1.79 6.99
CA SER A 47 12.72 -2.41 7.57
C SER A 47 12.09 -1.56 8.67
N ASN A 48 12.89 -1.05 9.61
CA ASN A 48 12.41 -0.21 10.71
C ASN A 48 11.94 1.15 10.19
N TYR A 49 12.68 1.71 9.23
CA TYR A 49 12.33 2.98 8.61
C TYR A 49 11.03 2.87 7.81
N ALA A 50 10.84 1.78 7.09
CA ALA A 50 9.61 1.49 6.35
C ALA A 50 8.38 1.46 7.28
N GLU A 51 8.50 0.85 8.47
CA GLU A 51 7.42 0.83 9.46
C GLU A 51 7.08 2.24 10.00
N ARG A 52 8.10 3.07 10.23
CA ARG A 52 7.88 4.48 10.59
C ARG A 52 7.13 5.24 9.49
N PHE A 53 7.51 5.02 8.24
CA PHE A 53 6.82 5.61 7.10
C PHE A 53 5.38 5.07 6.95
N GLU A 54 5.16 3.77 7.09
CA GLU A 54 3.81 3.17 7.05
C GLU A 54 2.87 3.80 8.09
N ARG A 55 3.36 4.06 9.31
CA ARG A 55 2.58 4.73 10.38
C ARG A 55 2.22 6.16 10.00
N SER A 56 3.09 6.88 9.29
CA SER A 56 2.86 8.26 8.85
C SER A 56 1.88 8.38 7.67
N CYS A 57 1.59 7.28 6.98
CA CYS A 57 0.70 7.30 5.83
C CYS A 57 -0.75 7.57 6.25
N VAL A 58 -1.48 8.33 5.44
CA VAL A 58 -2.90 8.61 5.60
C VAL A 58 -3.69 7.98 4.46
N GLY A 59 -4.91 7.55 4.73
CA GLY A 59 -5.79 6.91 3.76
C GLY A 59 -5.62 5.39 3.69
N ARG A 60 -6.74 4.66 3.92
CA ARG A 60 -6.76 3.19 4.01
C ARG A 60 -6.14 2.50 2.78
N GLY A 61 -6.53 2.91 1.58
CA GLY A 61 -6.04 2.31 0.34
C GLY A 61 -4.53 2.49 0.15
N TRP A 62 -4.01 3.68 0.48
CA TRP A 62 -2.59 3.98 0.41
C TRP A 62 -1.78 3.17 1.42
N LYS A 63 -2.25 3.06 2.68
CA LYS A 63 -1.60 2.22 3.70
C LYS A 63 -1.46 0.77 3.25
N VAL A 64 -2.54 0.19 2.72
CA VAL A 64 -2.53 -1.19 2.21
C VAL A 64 -1.54 -1.35 1.05
N LEU A 65 -1.51 -0.39 0.12
CA LEU A 65 -0.56 -0.40 -0.99
C LEU A 65 0.89 -0.34 -0.52
N VAL A 66 1.20 0.56 0.42
CA VAL A 66 2.55 0.73 1.00
C VAL A 66 2.99 -0.54 1.70
N ALA A 67 2.18 -1.06 2.64
CA ALA A 67 2.50 -2.27 3.39
C ALA A 67 2.72 -3.49 2.47
N ARG A 68 1.85 -3.67 1.46
CA ARG A 68 1.99 -4.74 0.48
C ARG A 68 3.26 -4.59 -0.37
N SER A 69 3.54 -3.40 -0.88
CA SER A 69 4.73 -3.11 -1.69
C SER A 69 6.01 -3.39 -0.92
N PHE A 70 6.09 -2.94 0.32
CA PHE A 70 7.24 -3.19 1.17
C PHE A 70 7.42 -4.67 1.49
N ARG A 71 6.37 -5.32 1.96
CA ARG A 71 6.45 -6.73 2.37
C ARG A 71 6.87 -7.64 1.22
N ILE A 72 6.28 -7.48 0.04
CA ILE A 72 6.45 -8.43 -1.07
C ILE A 72 7.69 -8.12 -1.90
N HIS A 73 7.97 -6.84 -2.16
CA HIS A 73 8.95 -6.48 -3.17
C HIS A 73 10.21 -5.82 -2.59
N VAL A 74 10.08 -4.97 -1.57
CA VAL A 74 11.17 -4.10 -1.14
C VAL A 74 11.96 -4.67 0.05
N LYS A 75 11.29 -5.08 1.13
CA LYS A 75 11.95 -5.64 2.32
C LYS A 75 12.85 -6.86 2.02
N PRO A 76 12.49 -7.77 1.08
CA PRO A 76 13.38 -8.89 0.72
C PRO A 76 14.72 -8.47 0.09
N VAL A 77 14.84 -7.24 -0.42
CA VAL A 77 16.06 -6.72 -1.04
C VAL A 77 16.76 -5.70 -0.16
N LEU A 78 16.01 -4.74 0.38
CA LEU A 78 16.55 -3.58 1.10
C LEU A 78 16.45 -3.71 2.62
N GLY A 79 15.71 -4.69 3.15
CA GLY A 79 15.28 -4.72 4.54
C GLY A 79 16.38 -4.58 5.60
N SER A 80 17.53 -5.18 5.38
CA SER A 80 18.68 -5.12 6.29
C SER A 80 19.63 -3.95 6.03
N LYS A 81 19.48 -3.24 4.89
CA LYS A 81 20.38 -2.13 4.54
C LYS A 81 20.03 -0.87 5.32
N PRO A 82 21.03 -0.18 5.89
CA PRO A 82 20.81 1.16 6.44
C PRO A 82 20.39 2.15 5.37
N LEU A 83 19.36 2.94 5.66
CA LEU A 83 18.76 3.90 4.72
C LEU A 83 19.79 4.82 4.01
N PRO A 84 20.79 5.43 4.71
CA PRO A 84 21.78 6.27 4.06
C PRO A 84 22.74 5.51 3.12
N LYS A 85 22.81 4.19 3.22
CA LYS A 85 23.65 3.34 2.37
C LYS A 85 22.93 2.74 1.18
N ILE A 86 21.65 3.02 1.01
CA ILE A 86 20.88 2.55 -0.13
C ILE A 86 21.26 3.37 -1.36
N THR A 87 21.75 2.68 -2.38
CA THR A 87 22.15 3.25 -3.65
C THR A 87 21.06 3.10 -4.72
N ARG A 88 21.25 3.78 -5.85
CA ARG A 88 20.38 3.59 -7.02
C ARG A 88 20.37 2.13 -7.49
N SER A 89 21.54 1.47 -7.51
CA SER A 89 21.67 0.07 -7.90
C SER A 89 20.83 -0.85 -7.02
N ASP A 90 20.75 -0.57 -5.74
CA ASP A 90 19.93 -1.34 -4.81
C ASP A 90 18.43 -1.17 -5.11
N VAL A 91 18.01 0.05 -5.45
CA VAL A 91 16.62 0.31 -5.87
C VAL A 91 16.32 -0.39 -7.19
N VAL A 92 17.23 -0.36 -8.17
CA VAL A 92 17.09 -1.09 -9.44
C VAL A 92 16.94 -2.59 -9.19
N ALA A 93 17.73 -3.18 -8.29
CA ALA A 93 17.64 -4.60 -7.95
C ALA A 93 16.25 -5.01 -7.39
N VAL A 94 15.49 -4.09 -6.78
CA VAL A 94 14.09 -4.35 -6.40
C VAL A 94 13.23 -4.57 -7.65
N PHE A 95 13.41 -3.74 -8.68
CA PHE A 95 12.63 -3.84 -9.91
C PHE A 95 13.06 -5.02 -10.79
N ASP A 96 14.34 -5.37 -10.81
CA ASP A 96 14.86 -6.52 -11.58
C ASP A 96 14.30 -7.86 -11.08
N ARG A 97 13.94 -7.92 -9.79
CA ARG A 97 13.26 -9.09 -9.21
C ARG A 97 11.76 -9.15 -9.51
N MET A 98 11.18 -8.09 -10.04
CA MET A 98 9.76 -8.05 -10.37
C MET A 98 9.53 -8.51 -11.82
N PRO A 99 8.58 -9.43 -12.08
CA PRO A 99 8.24 -9.84 -13.43
C PRO A 99 7.84 -8.66 -14.32
N ASP A 100 8.30 -8.65 -15.57
CA ASP A 100 8.03 -7.55 -16.53
C ASP A 100 6.55 -7.38 -16.84
N CYS A 101 5.77 -8.48 -16.80
CA CYS A 101 4.32 -8.44 -17.00
C CYS A 101 3.56 -7.69 -15.88
N GLN A 102 4.21 -7.41 -14.75
CA GLN A 102 3.59 -6.70 -13.62
C GLN A 102 3.75 -5.18 -13.70
N VAL A 103 3.49 -4.57 -14.85
CA VAL A 103 3.66 -3.12 -15.09
C VAL A 103 2.99 -2.26 -14.03
N ALA A 104 1.74 -2.56 -13.67
CA ALA A 104 0.99 -1.83 -12.64
C ALA A 104 1.67 -1.92 -11.26
N ASN A 105 2.13 -3.10 -10.86
CA ASN A 105 2.81 -3.30 -9.58
C ASN A 105 4.17 -2.58 -9.55
N ARG A 106 4.96 -2.67 -10.62
CA ARG A 106 6.24 -1.93 -10.74
C ARG A 106 6.01 -0.43 -10.57
N ARG A 107 5.00 0.12 -11.22
CA ARG A 107 4.64 1.54 -11.08
C ARG A 107 4.20 1.91 -9.66
N ASN A 108 3.43 1.05 -9.01
CA ASN A 108 3.00 1.24 -7.62
C ASN A 108 4.18 1.21 -6.64
N VAL A 109 5.07 0.22 -6.77
CA VAL A 109 6.28 0.12 -5.94
C VAL A 109 7.18 1.34 -6.15
N PHE A 110 7.33 1.80 -7.40
CA PHE A 110 8.07 3.01 -7.71
C PHE A 110 7.49 4.25 -7.00
N ALA A 111 6.17 4.45 -7.08
CA ALA A 111 5.49 5.55 -6.41
C ALA A 111 5.65 5.51 -4.88
N VAL A 112 5.54 4.32 -4.29
CA VAL A 112 5.73 4.10 -2.85
C VAL A 112 7.17 4.44 -2.43
N LEU A 113 8.17 3.89 -3.10
CA LEU A 113 9.59 4.14 -2.81
C LEU A 113 9.94 5.62 -3.00
N ARG A 114 9.48 6.21 -4.11
CA ARG A 114 9.72 7.64 -4.38
C ARG A 114 9.15 8.54 -3.29
N ARG A 115 7.94 8.24 -2.81
CA ARG A 115 7.31 8.99 -1.72
C ARG A 115 8.05 8.81 -0.41
N MET A 116 8.46 7.57 -0.09
CA MET A 116 9.23 7.28 1.13
C MET A 116 10.59 7.98 1.14
N PHE A 117 11.38 7.88 0.06
CA PHE A 117 12.68 8.56 0.01
C PHE A 117 12.54 10.09 0.03
N ARG A 118 11.52 10.66 -0.60
CA ARG A 118 11.21 12.10 -0.47
C ARG A 118 10.89 12.48 0.97
N TRP A 119 10.13 11.66 1.67
CA TRP A 119 9.83 11.86 3.08
C TRP A 119 11.10 11.76 3.93
N ALA A 120 12.00 10.85 3.63
CA ALA A 120 13.29 10.71 4.32
C ALA A 120 14.17 11.96 4.11
N VAL A 121 14.24 12.49 2.89
CA VAL A 121 14.97 13.74 2.59
C VAL A 121 14.34 14.93 3.34
N SER A 122 13.01 15.06 3.34
CA SER A 122 12.33 16.17 4.03
C SER A 122 12.52 16.17 5.56
N ARG A 123 12.91 15.03 6.13
CA ARG A 123 13.23 14.88 7.55
C ARG A 123 14.73 15.04 7.86
N GLY A 124 15.58 15.14 6.83
CA GLY A 124 17.03 15.16 7.01
C GLY A 124 17.64 13.80 7.37
N ASP A 125 16.88 12.69 7.26
CA ASP A 125 17.38 11.34 7.56
C ASP A 125 18.34 10.84 6.45
N ILE A 126 18.25 11.42 5.25
CA ILE A 126 19.20 11.29 4.13
C ILE A 126 19.32 12.62 3.37
N ASP A 127 20.48 12.90 2.80
CA ASP A 127 20.73 14.14 2.07
C ASP A 127 20.09 14.16 0.68
N ARG A 128 20.08 13.00 0.00
CA ARG A 128 19.57 12.85 -1.37
C ARG A 128 18.81 11.55 -1.55
N SER A 129 17.80 11.57 -2.41
CA SER A 129 17.06 10.36 -2.76
C SER A 129 17.89 9.47 -3.70
N PRO A 130 18.03 8.15 -3.42
CA PRO A 130 18.65 7.22 -4.37
C PRO A 130 17.86 7.08 -5.68
N MET A 131 16.61 7.57 -5.72
CA MET A 131 15.75 7.57 -6.90
C MET A 131 15.80 8.87 -7.71
N GLU A 132 16.69 9.81 -7.37
CA GLU A 132 16.83 11.04 -8.10
C GLU A 132 17.22 10.77 -9.56
N GLY A 133 16.50 11.35 -10.52
CA GLY A 133 16.71 11.13 -11.95
C GLY A 133 16.31 9.74 -12.48
N MET A 134 15.66 8.89 -11.66
CA MET A 134 15.10 7.63 -12.18
C MET A 134 13.79 7.90 -12.94
N GLU A 135 13.68 7.29 -14.11
CA GLU A 135 12.46 7.36 -14.92
C GLU A 135 11.30 6.58 -14.28
N THR A 136 10.12 7.18 -14.36
CA THR A 136 8.91 6.51 -13.89
C THR A 136 8.56 5.34 -14.81
N PRO A 137 8.27 4.13 -14.30
CA PRO A 137 7.84 3.02 -15.13
C PRO A 137 6.66 3.39 -16.03
N PRO A 138 6.54 2.78 -17.22
CA PRO A 138 5.51 3.14 -18.20
C PRO A 138 4.09 3.05 -17.63
N ALA A 139 3.20 3.87 -18.16
CA ALA A 139 1.79 3.84 -17.76
C ALA A 139 1.15 2.51 -18.19
N VAL A 140 0.24 2.02 -17.36
CA VAL A 140 -0.60 0.89 -17.73
C VAL A 140 -1.58 1.36 -18.80
N LYS A 141 -1.66 0.65 -19.93
CA LYS A 141 -2.69 0.92 -20.94
C LYS A 141 -4.07 0.74 -20.32
N ALA A 142 -4.95 1.69 -20.57
CA ALA A 142 -6.36 1.54 -20.23
C ALA A 142 -6.93 0.28 -20.91
N ARG A 143 -7.91 -0.35 -20.28
CA ARG A 143 -8.64 -1.44 -20.91
C ARG A 143 -9.69 -0.84 -21.82
N ASP A 144 -9.67 -1.22 -23.09
CA ASP A 144 -10.63 -0.75 -24.10
C ASP A 144 -11.89 -1.64 -24.19
N ARG A 145 -11.90 -2.74 -23.40
CA ARG A 145 -13.04 -3.66 -23.38
C ARG A 145 -14.04 -3.29 -22.28
N TRP A 146 -15.27 -3.12 -22.67
CA TRP A 146 -16.46 -3.07 -21.79
C TRP A 146 -17.36 -4.28 -22.08
N LEU A 147 -18.23 -4.60 -21.13
CA LEU A 147 -19.20 -5.68 -21.31
C LEU A 147 -20.32 -5.23 -22.24
N SER A 148 -20.71 -6.09 -23.18
CA SER A 148 -21.90 -5.87 -24.00
C SER A 148 -23.17 -6.12 -23.19
N ASP A 149 -24.32 -5.63 -23.70
CA ASP A 149 -25.62 -5.85 -23.06
C ASP A 149 -25.95 -7.35 -22.93
N GLN A 150 -25.55 -8.16 -23.91
CA GLN A 150 -25.72 -9.61 -23.85
C GLN A 150 -24.86 -10.27 -22.77
N GLU A 151 -23.64 -9.79 -22.58
CA GLU A 151 -22.77 -10.27 -21.50
C GLU A 151 -23.32 -9.84 -20.13
N LEU A 152 -23.82 -8.63 -20.00
CA LEU A 152 -24.46 -8.14 -18.78
C LEU A 152 -25.72 -8.95 -18.44
N ALA A 153 -26.57 -9.24 -19.44
CA ALA A 153 -27.75 -10.09 -19.27
C ALA A 153 -27.38 -11.50 -18.78
N ARG A 154 -26.36 -12.13 -19.38
CA ARG A 154 -25.87 -13.43 -18.93
C ARG A 154 -25.34 -13.39 -17.49
N ILE A 155 -24.60 -12.37 -17.13
CA ILE A 155 -24.12 -12.20 -15.74
C ILE A 155 -25.31 -12.04 -14.79
N TRP A 156 -26.31 -11.23 -15.17
CA TRP A 156 -27.54 -11.02 -14.39
C TRP A 156 -28.29 -12.33 -14.12
N GLU A 157 -28.46 -13.16 -15.14
CA GLU A 157 -29.16 -14.45 -15.05
C GLU A 157 -28.40 -15.48 -14.20
N HIS A 158 -27.05 -15.47 -14.27
CA HIS A 158 -26.23 -16.45 -13.56
C HIS A 158 -25.84 -16.02 -12.14
N ALA A 159 -25.87 -14.71 -11.84
CA ALA A 159 -25.50 -14.17 -10.53
C ALA A 159 -26.21 -14.87 -9.34
N PRO A 160 -27.53 -15.16 -9.39
CA PRO A 160 -28.21 -15.85 -8.27
C PRO A 160 -27.78 -17.29 -8.03
N LYS A 161 -27.12 -17.92 -9.00
CA LYS A 161 -26.62 -19.29 -8.90
C LYS A 161 -25.26 -19.37 -8.15
N THR A 162 -24.68 -18.22 -7.84
CA THR A 162 -23.46 -18.09 -7.07
C THR A 162 -23.71 -18.09 -5.58
N HIS A 163 -22.67 -17.94 -4.75
CA HIS A 163 -22.82 -17.83 -3.30
C HIS A 163 -23.85 -16.77 -2.93
N HIS A 164 -24.67 -17.03 -1.90
CA HIS A 164 -25.88 -16.28 -1.55
C HIS A 164 -25.70 -14.75 -1.42
N CYS A 165 -24.55 -14.27 -0.94
CA CYS A 165 -24.28 -12.82 -0.86
C CYS A 165 -23.78 -12.25 -2.20
N PHE A 166 -23.07 -13.03 -3.00
CA PHE A 166 -22.36 -12.54 -4.17
C PHE A 166 -23.31 -12.18 -5.32
N GLY A 167 -24.36 -12.98 -5.55
CA GLY A 167 -25.34 -12.74 -6.59
C GLY A 167 -26.06 -11.40 -6.47
N PRO A 168 -26.67 -11.08 -5.34
CA PRO A 168 -27.29 -9.78 -5.11
C PRO A 168 -26.30 -8.60 -5.23
N ILE A 169 -25.07 -8.72 -4.73
CA ILE A 169 -24.04 -7.70 -4.88
C ILE A 169 -23.77 -7.42 -6.38
N VAL A 170 -23.55 -8.46 -7.19
CA VAL A 170 -23.29 -8.33 -8.63
C VAL A 170 -24.46 -7.65 -9.34
N ARG A 171 -25.70 -8.05 -9.03
CA ARG A 171 -26.90 -7.43 -9.61
C ARG A 171 -27.02 -5.96 -9.23
N LEU A 172 -26.80 -5.60 -7.97
CA LEU A 172 -26.82 -4.18 -7.57
C LEU A 172 -25.71 -3.38 -8.23
N LEU A 173 -24.51 -3.94 -8.42
CA LEU A 173 -23.45 -3.28 -9.17
C LEU A 173 -23.86 -2.95 -10.61
N ILE A 174 -24.55 -3.87 -11.27
CA ILE A 174 -25.03 -3.67 -12.64
C ILE A 174 -26.06 -2.53 -12.71
N VAL A 175 -27.05 -2.52 -11.82
CA VAL A 175 -28.17 -1.58 -11.91
C VAL A 175 -27.92 -0.22 -11.29
N THR A 176 -26.95 -0.11 -10.37
CA THR A 176 -26.63 1.15 -9.69
C THR A 176 -25.37 1.81 -10.24
N GLY A 177 -24.47 1.06 -10.92
CA GLY A 177 -23.18 1.56 -11.39
C GLY A 177 -22.22 1.99 -10.27
N GLN A 178 -22.53 1.63 -9.01
CA GLN A 178 -21.72 2.05 -7.87
C GLN A 178 -20.43 1.20 -7.72
N ARG A 179 -19.50 1.65 -6.90
CA ARG A 179 -18.23 0.93 -6.69
C ARG A 179 -18.45 -0.33 -5.88
N ARG A 180 -17.65 -1.35 -6.19
CA ARG A 180 -17.72 -2.65 -5.51
C ARG A 180 -17.74 -2.55 -3.98
N GLU A 181 -16.82 -1.77 -3.40
CA GLU A 181 -16.73 -1.61 -1.94
C GLU A 181 -17.95 -0.87 -1.35
N GLU A 182 -18.52 0.05 -2.11
CA GLU A 182 -19.73 0.79 -1.70
C GLU A 182 -20.92 -0.16 -1.61
N VAL A 183 -21.11 -1.00 -2.64
CA VAL A 183 -22.21 -2.00 -2.66
C VAL A 183 -21.96 -3.11 -1.65
N SER A 184 -20.77 -3.72 -1.62
CA SER A 184 -20.50 -4.88 -0.75
C SER A 184 -20.54 -4.58 0.74
N SER A 185 -20.37 -3.31 1.11
CA SER A 185 -20.46 -2.85 2.50
C SER A 185 -21.74 -2.07 2.80
N LEU A 186 -22.77 -2.17 1.93
CA LEU A 186 -24.08 -1.55 2.09
C LEU A 186 -24.73 -1.91 3.42
N SER A 187 -25.31 -0.93 4.06
CA SER A 187 -26.08 -1.10 5.30
C SER A 187 -27.53 -0.66 5.10
N TRP A 188 -28.46 -1.30 5.78
CA TRP A 188 -29.88 -0.98 5.70
C TRP A 188 -30.20 0.44 6.15
N GLU A 189 -29.40 1.01 7.07
CA GLU A 189 -29.53 2.39 7.53
C GLU A 189 -29.33 3.43 6.41
N GLU A 190 -28.68 3.03 5.31
CA GLU A 190 -28.41 3.90 4.16
C GLU A 190 -29.56 3.89 3.13
N LEU A 191 -30.56 3.03 3.34
CA LEU A 191 -31.63 2.77 2.38
C LEU A 191 -32.98 3.32 2.86
N GLU A 192 -33.63 4.08 2.02
CA GLU A 192 -34.96 4.62 2.21
C GLU A 192 -35.92 3.93 1.24
N GLN A 193 -36.63 2.89 1.73
CA GLN A 193 -37.46 2.02 0.89
C GLN A 193 -38.57 2.78 0.16
N PHE A 194 -39.30 3.66 0.85
CA PHE A 194 -40.43 4.40 0.26
C PHE A 194 -39.96 5.42 -0.75
N GLU A 195 -38.83 6.09 -0.51
CA GLU A 195 -38.25 7.06 -1.43
C GLU A 195 -37.46 6.41 -2.56
N ARG A 196 -37.23 5.09 -2.47
CA ARG A 196 -36.39 4.32 -3.38
C ARG A 196 -34.99 4.97 -3.51
N MET A 197 -34.39 5.30 -2.39
CA MET A 197 -33.14 6.05 -2.35
C MET A 197 -32.10 5.32 -1.50
N TRP A 198 -30.87 5.31 -1.99
CA TRP A 198 -29.69 4.93 -1.24
C TRP A 198 -28.84 6.16 -0.99
N THR A 199 -28.63 6.51 0.28
CA THR A 199 -27.76 7.61 0.67
C THR A 199 -26.43 7.05 1.19
N LEU A 200 -25.38 7.09 0.34
CA LEU A 200 -24.04 6.69 0.71
C LEU A 200 -23.40 7.79 1.56
N PRO A 201 -23.00 7.52 2.84
CA PRO A 201 -22.38 8.54 3.67
C PRO A 201 -21.00 8.97 3.15
N GLY A 202 -20.61 10.22 3.44
CA GLY A 202 -19.35 10.81 2.95
C GLY A 202 -18.10 10.09 3.44
N ASP A 203 -18.09 9.55 4.65
CA ASP A 203 -16.98 8.78 5.22
C ASP A 203 -16.70 7.47 4.47
N ARG A 204 -17.69 6.93 3.77
CA ARG A 204 -17.60 5.77 2.90
C ARG A 204 -17.37 6.12 1.42
N ALA A 205 -17.73 7.32 1.04
CA ALA A 205 -17.55 7.81 -0.34
C ALA A 205 -16.09 8.14 -0.64
N LYS A 206 -15.61 7.81 -1.85
CA LYS A 206 -14.20 8.02 -2.24
C LYS A 206 -13.77 9.50 -2.20
N ASN A 207 -14.70 10.41 -2.47
CA ASN A 207 -14.48 11.87 -2.47
C ASN A 207 -14.75 12.54 -1.12
N GLY A 208 -15.22 11.79 -0.12
CA GLY A 208 -15.57 12.33 1.19
C GLY A 208 -16.92 13.02 1.28
N GLU A 209 -17.69 13.05 0.20
CA GLU A 209 -19.02 13.68 0.15
C GLU A 209 -20.12 12.63 0.07
N PRO A 210 -21.28 12.85 0.73
CA PRO A 210 -22.39 11.92 0.64
C PRO A 210 -22.94 11.90 -0.79
N ASN A 211 -23.40 10.72 -1.24
CA ASN A 211 -23.95 10.54 -2.57
C ASN A 211 -25.35 9.91 -2.47
N ARG A 212 -26.33 10.49 -3.14
CA ARG A 212 -27.70 9.98 -3.21
C ARG A 212 -27.90 9.23 -4.53
N ILE A 213 -28.21 7.95 -4.43
CA ILE A 213 -28.34 7.02 -5.56
C ILE A 213 -29.80 6.58 -5.65
N PRO A 214 -30.54 6.96 -6.70
CA PRO A 214 -31.90 6.48 -6.91
C PRO A 214 -31.90 4.99 -7.22
N LEU A 215 -32.82 4.26 -6.60
CA LEU A 215 -33.00 2.83 -6.80
C LEU A 215 -34.13 2.57 -7.80
N ASN A 216 -33.79 2.03 -8.96
CA ASN A 216 -34.76 1.58 -9.93
C ASN A 216 -35.49 0.30 -9.46
N GLU A 217 -36.52 -0.11 -10.19
CA GLU A 217 -37.31 -1.30 -9.83
C GLU A 217 -36.51 -2.57 -9.69
N LEU A 218 -35.48 -2.76 -10.52
CA LEU A 218 -34.61 -3.92 -10.45
C LEU A 218 -33.74 -3.90 -9.18
N ALA A 219 -33.25 -2.74 -8.78
CA ALA A 219 -32.50 -2.60 -7.53
C ALA A 219 -33.38 -2.88 -6.31
N VAL A 220 -34.60 -2.35 -6.31
CA VAL A 220 -35.59 -2.61 -5.26
C VAL A 220 -35.91 -4.10 -5.19
N ALA A 221 -36.20 -4.76 -6.30
CA ALA A 221 -36.48 -6.20 -6.35
C ALA A 221 -35.33 -7.05 -5.79
N VAL A 222 -34.06 -6.66 -6.06
CA VAL A 222 -32.89 -7.34 -5.49
C VAL A 222 -32.85 -7.16 -3.97
N LEU A 223 -33.12 -5.96 -3.47
CA LEU A 223 -33.10 -5.66 -2.03
C LEU A 223 -34.28 -6.34 -1.30
N ASP A 224 -35.46 -6.38 -1.90
CA ASP A 224 -36.63 -7.12 -1.37
C ASP A 224 -36.32 -8.61 -1.22
N ALA A 225 -35.68 -9.20 -2.23
CA ALA A 225 -35.26 -10.61 -2.18
C ALA A 225 -34.22 -10.87 -1.08
N VAL A 226 -33.29 -9.95 -0.85
CA VAL A 226 -32.31 -10.05 0.24
C VAL A 226 -32.96 -9.87 1.62
N ALA A 227 -33.89 -8.93 1.73
CA ALA A 227 -34.62 -8.70 2.97
C ALA A 227 -35.51 -9.90 3.35
N GLY A 228 -35.96 -10.69 2.38
CA GLY A 228 -36.86 -11.83 2.59
C GLY A 228 -38.25 -11.43 3.15
N LYS A 229 -38.57 -10.15 3.16
CA LYS A 229 -39.79 -9.54 3.71
C LYS A 229 -40.18 -8.33 2.86
N SER A 230 -41.45 -7.96 2.92
CA SER A 230 -41.99 -6.75 2.24
C SER A 230 -41.47 -5.43 2.85
N THR A 231 -40.93 -5.46 4.05
CA THR A 231 -40.38 -4.29 4.74
C THR A 231 -38.89 -4.51 5.00
N TRP A 232 -38.06 -3.56 4.59
CA TRP A 232 -36.61 -3.66 4.78
C TRP A 232 -36.21 -3.52 6.26
N PRO A 233 -35.17 -4.25 6.71
CA PRO A 233 -34.59 -4.06 8.03
C PRO A 233 -34.16 -2.59 8.22
N ARG A 234 -34.25 -2.11 9.45
CA ARG A 234 -33.83 -0.73 9.76
C ARG A 234 -32.35 -0.60 10.06
N ARG A 235 -31.66 -1.70 10.34
CA ARG A 235 -30.24 -1.72 10.77
C ARG A 235 -29.52 -2.98 10.31
N GLY A 236 -28.22 -2.87 10.19
CA GLY A 236 -27.32 -3.97 9.91
C GLY A 236 -26.82 -4.02 8.47
N LYS A 237 -25.91 -4.92 8.20
CA LYS A 237 -25.39 -5.13 6.84
C LYS A 237 -26.46 -5.78 5.95
N VAL A 238 -26.43 -5.38 4.67
CA VAL A 238 -27.29 -5.99 3.66
C VAL A 238 -26.70 -7.34 3.22
N PHE A 239 -25.35 -7.46 3.24
CA PHE A 239 -24.61 -8.64 2.80
C PHE A 239 -23.60 -9.10 3.84
#